data_f1fb1222b9fd5701a0e84ae9dbfeb52d
#
_entry.id   f1fb1222b9fd5701a0e84ae9dbfeb52d
#
_cell.length_a   1.000
_cell.length_b   1.000
_cell.length_c   1.000
_cell.angle_alpha   90.00
_cell.angle_beta   90.00
_cell.angle_gamma   90.00
#
_symmetry.space_group_name_H-M   'P 1'
#
loop_
_entity.id
_entity.type
_entity.pdbx_description
1 polymer ?
#
loop_
_entity_poly.entity_id
_entity_poly.type
_entity_poly.pdbx_seq_one_letter_code
_entity_poly.pdbx_strand_id
1 'polypeptide(L)'
;MFHSNSLQPHVNKAESTCLYVLHCFVKVYGLFTLICVYGHAHFKEKCVILQPLLHYFIMTHNLLAGKRGIIFGALNEDSIAWKVAVKAVEEGAKITLSNTPMALRMGQRDELSKQLDAPVIPADATSVEDLEKVFSESVEKLGGKVDFVLHSIGMSPNVRKHRTYDDLDYNYLQKTLDISAISFHKMLQVAKKQDAIAEYGSVVALTYVASQRTFFGYNDMADAKSMLESIARSFGYIYGREKNVRINTISQSPTPTTAGKGIK
;
A
#
# COMPACT_ATOMS: atom_id res chain seq x y z
N MET A 1 -33.22 33.97 0.81
CA MET A 1 -33.20 32.78 1.65
C MET A 1 -33.58 31.57 0.80
N PHE A 2 -32.62 30.85 0.30
CA PHE A 2 -32.84 29.54 -0.31
C PHE A 2 -31.62 28.67 0.05
N HIS A 3 -31.85 27.71 0.94
CA HIS A 3 -30.91 26.68 1.29
C HIS A 3 -30.95 25.62 0.15
N SER A 4 -29.86 25.45 -0.57
CA SER A 4 -29.64 24.29 -1.42
C SER A 4 -28.70 23.32 -0.71
N ASN A 5 -29.26 22.23 -0.15
CA ASN A 5 -28.51 21.07 0.29
C ASN A 5 -27.96 20.34 -0.94
N SER A 6 -26.68 20.48 -1.21
CA SER A 6 -25.97 19.66 -2.18
C SER A 6 -25.51 18.37 -1.51
N LEU A 7 -26.20 17.27 -1.77
CA LEU A 7 -25.70 15.91 -1.52
C LEU A 7 -24.56 15.63 -2.49
N GLN A 8 -23.33 15.82 -2.04
CA GLN A 8 -22.16 15.22 -2.72
C GLN A 8 -22.07 13.75 -2.31
N PRO A 9 -21.89 12.82 -3.25
CA PRO A 9 -21.58 11.44 -2.91
C PRO A 9 -20.21 11.39 -2.23
N HIS A 10 -20.17 10.97 -0.98
CA HIS A 10 -18.93 10.67 -0.28
C HIS A 10 -18.27 9.44 -0.92
N VAL A 11 -17.44 9.64 -1.93
CA VAL A 11 -16.48 8.63 -2.35
C VAL A 11 -15.50 8.45 -1.21
N ASN A 12 -15.45 7.27 -0.63
CA ASN A 12 -14.57 6.96 0.49
C ASN A 12 -13.10 7.15 0.05
N LYS A 13 -12.36 8.04 0.72
CA LYS A 13 -10.95 8.34 0.39
C LYS A 13 -10.05 7.09 0.37
N ALA A 14 -10.41 6.05 1.11
CA ALA A 14 -9.71 4.78 1.10
C ALA A 14 -9.87 4.05 -0.24
N GLU A 15 -11.02 4.14 -0.86
CA GLU A 15 -11.29 3.53 -2.17
C GLU A 15 -10.51 4.21 -3.29
N SER A 16 -10.41 5.54 -3.25
CA SER A 16 -9.62 6.27 -4.24
C SER A 16 -8.12 5.95 -4.15
N THR A 17 -7.57 5.82 -2.96
CA THR A 17 -6.16 5.45 -2.75
C THR A 17 -5.91 4.01 -3.21
N CYS A 18 -6.84 3.09 -2.96
CA CYS A 18 -6.78 1.72 -3.43
C CYS A 18 -6.74 1.64 -4.97
N LEU A 19 -7.56 2.45 -5.66
CA LEU A 19 -7.55 2.54 -7.12
C LEU A 19 -6.20 3.03 -7.66
N TYR A 20 -5.56 3.99 -7.00
CA TYR A 20 -4.23 4.48 -7.39
C TYR A 20 -3.15 3.41 -7.22
N VAL A 21 -3.18 2.66 -6.13
CA VAL A 21 -2.24 1.56 -5.90
C VAL A 21 -2.41 0.49 -7.00
N LEU A 22 -3.64 0.09 -7.29
CA LEU A 22 -3.93 -0.88 -8.33
C LEU A 22 -3.57 -0.35 -9.73
N HIS A 23 -3.82 0.93 -10.00
CA HIS A 23 -3.47 1.57 -11.28
C HIS A 23 -1.95 1.58 -11.53
N CYS A 24 -1.13 1.74 -10.50
CA CYS A 24 0.31 1.58 -10.62
C CYS A 24 0.73 0.15 -10.95
N PHE A 25 0.00 -0.87 -10.47
CA PHE A 25 0.21 -2.25 -10.87
C PHE A 25 -0.22 -2.52 -12.32
N VAL A 26 -1.31 -1.90 -12.78
CA VAL A 26 -1.89 -2.09 -14.12
C VAL A 26 -1.12 -1.36 -15.22
N LYS A 27 -0.65 -0.11 -14.99
CA LYS A 27 0.19 0.62 -15.98
C LYS A 27 1.43 -0.14 -16.42
N VAL A 28 1.83 -1.08 -15.61
CA VAL A 28 2.98 -1.91 -15.80
C VAL A 28 2.81 -2.97 -16.89
N TYR A 29 1.58 -3.34 -17.19
CA TYR A 29 1.28 -4.41 -18.15
C TYR A 29 0.81 -3.94 -19.53
N GLY A 30 1.05 -2.68 -19.89
CA GLY A 30 0.89 -2.19 -21.26
C GLY A 30 -0.53 -1.91 -21.71
N LEU A 31 -1.51 -1.88 -20.82
CA LEU A 31 -2.86 -1.45 -21.18
C LEU A 31 -3.00 0.06 -20.95
N PHE A 32 -2.86 0.84 -22.03
CA PHE A 32 -3.34 2.20 -22.10
C PHE A 32 -4.87 2.16 -22.08
N THR A 33 -5.48 2.38 -20.93
CA THR A 33 -6.90 2.67 -20.86
C THR A 33 -7.09 4.07 -20.32
N LEU A 34 -7.63 4.87 -21.19
CA LEU A 34 -8.06 6.24 -21.05
C LEU A 34 -8.97 6.42 -19.82
N ILE A 35 -8.42 6.76 -18.67
CA ILE A 35 -9.17 7.32 -17.55
C ILE A 35 -8.38 8.51 -17.05
N CYS A 36 -8.51 9.59 -17.73
CA CYS A 36 -8.22 10.90 -17.19
C CYS A 36 -9.22 11.89 -17.72
N VAL A 37 -9.67 12.72 -16.82
CA VAL A 37 -10.28 14.02 -17.07
C VAL A 37 -11.77 13.98 -17.39
N TYR A 38 -12.58 14.17 -16.37
CA TYR A 38 -13.64 15.17 -16.41
C TYR A 38 -13.75 15.85 -15.06
N GLY A 39 -13.00 16.93 -14.92
CA GLY A 39 -13.32 17.99 -13.98
C GLY A 39 -14.54 18.75 -14.51
N HIS A 40 -15.46 19.09 -13.61
CA HIS A 40 -16.48 20.13 -13.71
C HIS A 40 -17.15 20.38 -15.06
N ALA A 41 -18.33 19.84 -15.25
CA ALA A 41 -19.40 20.49 -15.99
C ALA A 41 -20.78 19.96 -15.55
N HIS A 42 -21.70 20.86 -15.33
CA HIS A 42 -23.10 20.66 -15.03
C HIS A 42 -23.79 19.65 -15.96
N PHE A 43 -24.28 18.53 -15.41
CA PHE A 43 -25.30 17.73 -16.09
C PHE A 43 -26.24 17.09 -15.06
N LYS A 44 -27.39 17.71 -14.86
CA LYS A 44 -28.42 17.27 -13.91
C LYS A 44 -29.45 16.26 -14.47
N GLU A 45 -29.36 15.79 -15.70
CA GLU A 45 -30.46 15.00 -16.31
C GLU A 45 -30.09 13.71 -17.08
N LYS A 46 -28.86 13.19 -17.01
CA LYS A 46 -28.51 11.91 -17.68
C LYS A 46 -27.81 10.89 -16.80
N CYS A 47 -28.13 10.87 -15.50
CA CYS A 47 -27.50 9.95 -14.56
C CYS A 47 -28.02 8.50 -14.68
N VAL A 48 -29.14 8.26 -15.37
CA VAL A 48 -29.75 6.93 -15.46
C VAL A 48 -29.05 5.99 -16.45
N ILE A 49 -28.35 6.54 -17.44
CA ILE A 49 -27.62 5.74 -18.46
C ILE A 49 -26.20 5.38 -17.99
N LEU A 50 -25.66 6.09 -17.00
CA LEU A 50 -24.31 5.83 -16.47
C LEU A 50 -24.25 4.72 -15.40
N GLN A 51 -25.37 4.33 -14.80
CA GLN A 51 -25.37 3.23 -13.82
C GLN A 51 -24.95 1.88 -14.40
N PRO A 52 -25.40 1.45 -15.60
CA PRO A 52 -24.87 0.24 -16.22
C PRO A 52 -23.42 0.33 -16.63
N LEU A 53 -22.95 1.51 -17.07
CA LEU A 53 -21.54 1.75 -17.40
C LEU A 53 -20.66 1.78 -16.14
N LEU A 54 -21.15 2.35 -15.04
CA LEU A 54 -20.45 2.31 -13.76
C LEU A 54 -20.40 0.88 -13.21
N HIS A 55 -21.46 0.09 -13.39
CA HIS A 55 -21.48 -1.33 -13.06
C HIS A 55 -20.53 -2.14 -13.94
N TYR A 56 -20.39 -1.78 -15.22
CA TYR A 56 -19.42 -2.37 -16.13
C TYR A 56 -17.97 -2.03 -15.76
N PHE A 57 -17.72 -0.86 -15.16
CA PHE A 57 -16.42 -0.46 -14.62
C PHE A 57 -16.07 -1.12 -13.28
N ILE A 58 -17.04 -1.69 -12.58
CA ILE A 58 -16.83 -2.46 -11.35
C ILE A 58 -16.59 -3.96 -11.67
N MET A 59 -16.71 -4.38 -12.91
CA MET A 59 -16.37 -5.75 -13.30
C MET A 59 -14.89 -6.02 -13.06
N THR A 60 -14.61 -7.15 -12.46
CA THR A 60 -13.26 -7.70 -12.37
C THR A 60 -12.74 -7.95 -13.78
N HIS A 61 -11.61 -7.32 -14.12
CA HIS A 61 -11.03 -7.46 -15.47
C HIS A 61 -9.96 -8.55 -15.55
N ASN A 62 -9.75 -9.28 -14.44
CA ASN A 62 -8.69 -10.29 -14.32
C ASN A 62 -7.29 -9.75 -14.63
N LEU A 63 -7.05 -8.48 -14.32
CA LEU A 63 -5.79 -7.79 -14.63
C LEU A 63 -4.58 -8.41 -13.94
N LEU A 64 -4.80 -9.11 -12.83
CA LEU A 64 -3.78 -9.81 -12.07
C LEU A 64 -3.94 -11.33 -12.13
N ALA A 65 -4.65 -11.86 -13.14
CA ALA A 65 -4.84 -13.29 -13.31
C ALA A 65 -3.49 -14.03 -13.38
N GLY A 66 -3.33 -15.03 -12.49
CA GLY A 66 -2.11 -15.81 -12.39
C GLY A 66 -0.93 -15.08 -11.73
N LYS A 67 -1.07 -13.83 -11.30
CA LYS A 67 -0.06 -13.07 -10.60
C LYS A 67 -0.01 -13.43 -9.12
N ARG A 68 1.19 -13.40 -8.55
CA ARG A 68 1.49 -13.73 -7.17
C ARG A 68 1.97 -12.50 -6.43
N GLY A 69 1.49 -12.27 -5.22
CA GLY A 69 1.88 -11.08 -4.45
C GLY A 69 2.05 -11.28 -2.97
N ILE A 70 2.83 -10.39 -2.35
CA ILE A 70 2.94 -10.27 -0.90
C ILE A 70 2.43 -8.89 -0.50
N ILE A 71 1.52 -8.84 0.48
CA ILE A 71 0.98 -7.59 0.99
C ILE A 71 1.31 -7.46 2.47
N PHE A 72 2.14 -6.47 2.79
CA PHE A 72 2.51 -6.11 4.16
C PHE A 72 1.60 -5.01 4.71
N GLY A 73 1.16 -5.17 5.95
CA GLY A 73 0.46 -4.13 6.71
C GLY A 73 -1.06 -4.20 6.69
N ALA A 74 -1.66 -5.27 6.16
CA ALA A 74 -3.10 -5.49 6.28
C ALA A 74 -3.45 -5.78 7.75
N LEU A 75 -4.29 -4.93 8.35
CA LEU A 75 -4.68 -5.01 9.76
C LEU A 75 -6.18 -5.23 9.93
N ASN A 76 -6.99 -4.36 9.34
CA ASN A 76 -8.44 -4.36 9.38
C ASN A 76 -8.99 -3.69 8.11
N GLU A 77 -10.31 -3.66 7.96
CA GLU A 77 -11.00 -3.09 6.80
C GLU A 77 -10.70 -1.61 6.53
N ASP A 78 -10.31 -0.84 7.56
CA ASP A 78 -9.89 0.56 7.41
C ASP A 78 -8.50 0.68 6.79
N SER A 79 -7.67 -0.38 6.79
CA SER A 79 -6.30 -0.30 6.29
C SER A 79 -6.26 -0.31 4.76
N ILE A 80 -5.35 0.52 4.19
CA ILE A 80 -5.14 0.56 2.74
C ILE A 80 -4.72 -0.80 2.22
N ALA A 81 -3.81 -1.50 2.94
CA ALA A 81 -3.34 -2.82 2.55
C ALA A 81 -4.48 -3.85 2.46
N TRP A 82 -5.49 -3.76 3.33
CA TRP A 82 -6.68 -4.63 3.25
C TRP A 82 -7.44 -4.38 1.94
N LYS A 83 -7.74 -3.11 1.63
CA LYS A 83 -8.45 -2.76 0.39
C LYS A 83 -7.68 -3.20 -0.86
N VAL A 84 -6.34 -3.08 -0.83
CA VAL A 84 -5.49 -3.57 -1.92
C VAL A 84 -5.53 -5.09 -2.02
N ALA A 85 -5.51 -5.80 -0.89
CA ALA A 85 -5.59 -7.26 -0.86
C ALA A 85 -6.90 -7.77 -1.49
N VAL A 86 -8.03 -7.21 -1.04
CA VAL A 86 -9.35 -7.53 -1.60
C VAL A 86 -9.35 -7.31 -3.11
N LYS A 87 -8.92 -6.11 -3.54
CA LYS A 87 -8.94 -5.77 -4.97
C LYS A 87 -7.98 -6.61 -5.81
N ALA A 88 -6.81 -6.96 -5.28
CA ALA A 88 -5.86 -7.82 -5.99
C ALA A 88 -6.43 -9.23 -6.23
N VAL A 89 -7.10 -9.81 -5.24
CA VAL A 89 -7.76 -11.12 -5.37
C VAL A 89 -8.95 -11.06 -6.33
N GLU A 90 -9.78 -10.01 -6.23
CA GLU A 90 -10.86 -9.76 -7.21
C GLU A 90 -10.35 -9.71 -8.65
N GLU A 91 -9.15 -9.17 -8.87
CA GLU A 91 -8.49 -9.12 -10.18
C GLU A 91 -7.70 -10.40 -10.54
N GLY A 92 -7.87 -11.47 -9.77
CA GLY A 92 -7.34 -12.80 -10.08
C GLY A 92 -5.95 -13.11 -9.54
N ALA A 93 -5.39 -12.27 -8.64
CA ALA A 93 -4.11 -12.55 -8.01
C ALA A 93 -4.22 -13.62 -6.92
N LYS A 94 -3.14 -14.37 -6.72
CA LYS A 94 -2.89 -15.14 -5.51
C LYS A 94 -1.95 -14.35 -4.60
N ILE A 95 -2.28 -14.22 -3.33
CA ILE A 95 -1.50 -13.38 -2.41
C ILE A 95 -1.20 -14.09 -1.09
N THR A 96 -0.13 -13.64 -0.43
CA THR A 96 0.09 -13.84 0.99
C THR A 96 0.02 -12.50 1.73
N LEU A 97 -0.39 -12.55 2.97
CA LEU A 97 -0.51 -11.38 3.84
C LEU A 97 0.53 -11.45 4.94
N SER A 98 1.12 -10.31 5.31
CA SER A 98 2.06 -10.25 6.43
C SER A 98 1.84 -9.01 7.29
N ASN A 99 1.95 -9.20 8.59
CA ASN A 99 1.99 -8.13 9.59
C ASN A 99 2.65 -8.67 10.87
N THR A 100 2.99 -7.77 11.81
CA THR A 100 3.59 -8.17 13.07
C THR A 100 2.66 -9.09 13.87
N PRO A 101 3.21 -10.05 14.66
CA PRO A 101 2.39 -10.93 15.48
C PRO A 101 1.46 -10.19 16.44
N MET A 102 1.89 -9.01 16.94
CA MET A 102 1.05 -8.15 17.78
C MET A 102 -0.13 -7.55 16.99
N ALA A 103 0.12 -6.99 15.83
CA ALA A 103 -0.92 -6.42 14.97
C ALA A 103 -1.94 -7.50 14.56
N LEU A 104 -1.47 -8.69 14.26
CA LEU A 104 -2.33 -9.82 13.88
C LEU A 104 -3.24 -10.30 15.02
N ARG A 105 -2.81 -10.17 16.27
CA ARG A 105 -3.68 -10.47 17.44
C ARG A 105 -4.74 -9.41 17.70
N MET A 106 -4.49 -8.18 17.27
CA MET A 106 -5.39 -7.03 17.47
C MET A 106 -6.30 -6.76 16.29
N GLY A 107 -6.02 -7.37 15.13
CA GLY A 107 -6.75 -7.14 13.88
C GLY A 107 -7.69 -8.28 13.51
N GLN A 108 -8.44 -8.08 12.42
CA GLN A 108 -9.42 -9.04 11.87
C GLN A 108 -8.75 -10.01 10.86
N ARG A 109 -7.55 -10.50 11.22
CA ARG A 109 -6.72 -11.33 10.34
C ARG A 109 -7.44 -12.53 9.76
N ASP A 110 -8.13 -13.26 10.63
CA ASP A 110 -8.74 -14.54 10.27
C ASP A 110 -9.92 -14.34 9.32
N GLU A 111 -10.61 -13.21 9.44
CA GLU A 111 -11.67 -12.81 8.51
C GLU A 111 -11.10 -12.53 7.12
N LEU A 112 -10.06 -11.70 7.01
CA LEU A 112 -9.44 -11.38 5.74
C LEU A 112 -8.83 -12.62 5.07
N SER A 113 -8.10 -13.43 5.84
CA SER A 113 -7.50 -14.67 5.34
C SER A 113 -8.55 -15.62 4.77
N LYS A 114 -9.67 -15.80 5.48
CA LYS A 114 -10.79 -16.64 5.02
C LYS A 114 -11.51 -16.06 3.80
N GLN A 115 -11.78 -14.75 3.85
CA GLN A 115 -12.46 -14.05 2.76
C GLN A 115 -11.69 -14.14 1.44
N LEU A 116 -10.36 -14.08 1.50
CA LEU A 116 -9.50 -14.00 0.32
C LEU A 116 -8.82 -15.33 -0.02
N ASP A 117 -9.01 -16.39 0.78
CA ASP A 117 -8.22 -17.62 0.71
C ASP A 117 -6.71 -17.34 0.65
N ALA A 118 -6.26 -16.36 1.44
CA ALA A 118 -4.90 -15.85 1.43
C ALA A 118 -4.15 -16.25 2.71
N PRO A 119 -3.06 -17.03 2.61
CA PRO A 119 -2.24 -17.38 3.77
C PRO A 119 -1.67 -16.14 4.47
N VAL A 120 -1.69 -16.13 5.80
CA VAL A 120 -1.06 -15.09 6.62
C VAL A 120 0.24 -15.63 7.21
N ILE A 121 1.34 -14.92 6.96
CA ILE A 121 2.67 -15.23 7.49
C ILE A 121 3.04 -14.11 8.46
N PRO A 122 3.02 -14.39 9.79
CA PRO A 122 3.40 -13.39 10.79
C PRO A 122 4.86 -13.02 10.67
N ALA A 123 5.16 -11.71 10.64
CA ALA A 123 6.53 -11.22 10.62
C ALA A 123 6.64 -9.79 11.15
N ASP A 124 7.74 -9.52 11.85
CA ASP A 124 8.20 -8.17 12.10
C ASP A 124 9.11 -7.72 10.95
N ALA A 125 8.67 -6.72 10.18
CA ALA A 125 9.44 -6.22 9.04
C ALA A 125 10.77 -5.53 9.44
N THR A 126 11.03 -5.34 10.73
CA THR A 126 12.32 -4.88 11.24
C THR A 126 13.31 -6.03 11.47
N SER A 127 12.86 -7.29 11.49
CA SER A 127 13.67 -8.51 11.58
C SER A 127 13.99 -9.06 10.19
N VAL A 128 15.28 -9.26 9.92
CA VAL A 128 15.74 -9.88 8.65
C VAL A 128 15.29 -11.34 8.59
N GLU A 129 15.39 -12.06 9.70
CA GLU A 129 15.00 -13.47 9.81
C GLU A 129 13.51 -13.67 9.51
N ASP A 130 12.66 -12.79 10.06
CA ASP A 130 11.22 -12.83 9.79
C ASP A 130 10.92 -12.55 8.32
N LEU A 131 11.62 -11.58 7.71
CA LEU A 131 11.49 -11.28 6.30
C LEU A 131 11.95 -12.44 5.40
N GLU A 132 13.07 -13.10 5.75
CA GLU A 132 13.54 -14.29 5.04
C GLU A 132 12.49 -15.39 5.06
N LYS A 133 11.85 -15.62 6.21
CA LYS A 133 10.75 -16.56 6.36
C LYS A 133 9.54 -16.15 5.50
N VAL A 134 9.13 -14.88 5.53
CA VAL A 134 7.99 -14.41 4.72
C VAL A 134 8.21 -14.68 3.24
N PHE A 135 9.38 -14.33 2.70
CA PHE A 135 9.63 -14.54 1.27
C PHE A 135 9.72 -16.02 0.91
N SER A 136 10.43 -16.84 1.69
CA SER A 136 10.53 -18.27 1.43
C SER A 136 9.18 -18.98 1.49
N GLU A 137 8.40 -18.75 2.55
CA GLU A 137 7.06 -19.35 2.69
C GLU A 137 6.07 -18.82 1.64
N SER A 138 6.17 -17.52 1.26
CA SER A 138 5.29 -16.98 0.23
C SER A 138 5.58 -17.60 -1.14
N VAL A 139 6.85 -17.75 -1.51
CA VAL A 139 7.24 -18.40 -2.77
C VAL A 139 6.77 -19.86 -2.80
N GLU A 140 6.89 -20.58 -1.69
CA GLU A 140 6.40 -21.95 -1.57
C GLU A 140 4.88 -22.04 -1.69
N LYS A 141 4.15 -21.28 -0.86
CA LYS A 141 2.67 -21.32 -0.82
C LYS A 141 2.01 -20.82 -2.11
N LEU A 142 2.61 -19.86 -2.78
CA LEU A 142 2.12 -19.32 -4.05
C LEU A 142 2.60 -20.14 -5.26
N GLY A 143 3.52 -21.08 -5.09
CA GLY A 143 4.04 -21.95 -6.13
C GLY A 143 4.99 -21.23 -7.10
N GLY A 144 5.77 -20.26 -6.62
CA GLY A 144 6.80 -19.59 -7.41
C GLY A 144 7.07 -18.14 -6.99
N LYS A 145 7.99 -17.50 -7.71
CA LYS A 145 8.40 -16.12 -7.44
C LYS A 145 7.21 -15.16 -7.48
N VAL A 146 7.28 -14.09 -6.70
CA VAL A 146 6.22 -13.10 -6.60
C VAL A 146 6.33 -12.04 -7.71
N ASP A 147 5.21 -11.69 -8.30
CA ASP A 147 5.11 -10.65 -9.33
C ASP A 147 4.98 -9.26 -8.72
N PHE A 148 4.44 -9.15 -7.50
CA PHE A 148 4.31 -7.85 -6.83
C PHE A 148 4.45 -7.92 -5.32
N VAL A 149 4.89 -6.81 -4.74
CA VAL A 149 4.97 -6.62 -3.28
C VAL A 149 4.42 -5.25 -2.92
N LEU A 150 3.56 -5.19 -1.91
CA LEU A 150 3.12 -3.95 -1.29
C LEU A 150 3.74 -3.79 0.10
N HIS A 151 4.46 -2.69 0.32
CA HIS A 151 4.91 -2.24 1.63
C HIS A 151 4.00 -1.11 2.13
N SER A 152 3.07 -1.46 3.03
CA SER A 152 2.11 -0.53 3.64
C SER A 152 2.33 -0.46 5.15
N ILE A 153 3.57 -0.14 5.54
CA ILE A 153 4.01 -0.08 6.94
C ILE A 153 4.39 1.35 7.30
N GLY A 154 4.03 1.77 8.49
CA GLY A 154 4.43 3.05 9.05
C GLY A 154 3.92 3.24 10.46
N MET A 155 4.79 3.71 11.34
CA MET A 155 4.46 4.03 12.71
C MET A 155 5.47 5.04 13.27
N SER A 156 4.98 6.08 13.92
CA SER A 156 5.79 7.01 14.72
C SER A 156 5.23 7.12 16.13
N PRO A 157 6.01 6.74 17.15
CA PRO A 157 5.65 7.03 18.53
C PRO A 157 5.64 8.53 18.85
N ASN A 158 6.52 9.34 18.24
CA ASN A 158 6.53 10.79 18.43
C ASN A 158 5.21 11.43 17.98
N VAL A 159 4.74 11.10 16.77
CA VAL A 159 3.45 11.58 16.25
C VAL A 159 2.30 11.13 17.15
N ARG A 160 2.29 9.86 17.58
CA ARG A 160 1.23 9.34 18.47
C ARG A 160 1.20 9.98 19.83
N LYS A 161 2.34 10.46 20.32
CA LYS A 161 2.48 11.18 21.60
C LYS A 161 2.38 12.69 21.44
N HIS A 162 2.01 13.18 20.24
CA HIS A 162 1.84 14.61 19.95
C HIS A 162 3.07 15.47 20.27
N ARG A 163 4.29 14.91 20.13
CA ARG A 163 5.52 15.67 20.26
C ARG A 163 5.66 16.62 19.07
N THR A 164 6.32 17.75 19.29
CA THR A 164 6.68 18.67 18.21
C THR A 164 7.99 18.23 17.55
N TYR A 165 8.28 18.74 16.36
CA TYR A 165 9.48 18.36 15.61
C TYR A 165 10.78 18.82 16.32
N ASP A 166 10.73 19.90 17.05
CA ASP A 166 11.82 20.48 17.85
C ASP A 166 11.96 19.86 19.26
N ASP A 167 11.05 18.94 19.63
CA ASP A 167 11.08 18.18 20.91
C ASP A 167 10.90 16.68 20.67
N LEU A 168 11.58 16.13 19.69
CA LEU A 168 11.52 14.70 19.40
C LEU A 168 12.28 13.88 20.45
N ASP A 169 11.70 12.74 20.83
CA ASP A 169 12.43 11.68 21.49
C ASP A 169 13.22 10.89 20.45
N TYR A 170 14.53 10.88 20.57
CA TYR A 170 15.42 10.23 19.60
C TYR A 170 15.29 8.70 19.58
N ASN A 171 14.92 8.05 20.69
CA ASN A 171 14.65 6.62 20.69
C ASN A 171 13.38 6.32 19.87
N TYR A 172 12.40 7.23 19.93
CA TYR A 172 11.19 7.12 19.09
C TYR A 172 11.49 7.45 17.63
N LEU A 173 12.36 8.41 17.34
CA LEU A 173 12.83 8.70 16.00
C LEU A 173 13.51 7.47 15.37
N GLN A 174 14.43 6.82 16.10
CA GLN A 174 15.06 5.57 15.62
C GLN A 174 14.03 4.50 15.30
N LYS A 175 13.03 4.29 16.17
CA LYS A 175 11.95 3.35 15.92
C LYS A 175 11.10 3.74 14.71
N THR A 176 10.82 5.03 14.53
CA THR A 176 10.08 5.53 13.37
C THR A 176 10.82 5.22 12.09
N LEU A 177 12.13 5.49 12.04
CA LEU A 177 12.97 5.22 10.87
C LEU A 177 13.08 3.71 10.59
N ASP A 178 13.31 2.90 11.63
CA ASP A 178 13.46 1.45 11.46
C ASP A 178 12.17 0.81 10.93
N ILE A 179 11.03 1.12 11.56
CA ILE A 179 9.74 0.54 11.18
C ILE A 179 9.23 1.08 9.83
N SER A 180 9.39 2.40 9.57
CA SER A 180 8.69 3.06 8.47
C SER A 180 9.53 3.22 7.20
N ALA A 181 10.86 3.05 7.28
CA ALA A 181 11.77 3.21 6.15
C ALA A 181 12.79 2.07 6.04
N ILE A 182 13.55 1.76 7.11
CA ILE A 182 14.61 0.75 7.06
C ILE A 182 14.01 -0.65 6.84
N SER A 183 12.81 -0.92 7.36
CA SER A 183 12.07 -2.16 7.06
C SER A 183 11.89 -2.38 5.55
N PHE A 184 11.64 -1.31 4.79
CA PHE A 184 11.55 -1.39 3.33
C PHE A 184 12.89 -1.74 2.68
N HIS A 185 13.99 -1.18 3.19
CA HIS A 185 15.33 -1.55 2.74
C HIS A 185 15.62 -3.02 3.02
N LYS A 186 15.39 -3.48 4.26
CA LYS A 186 15.59 -4.87 4.68
C LYS A 186 14.77 -5.83 3.79
N MET A 187 13.50 -5.49 3.57
CA MET A 187 12.58 -6.27 2.72
C MET A 187 13.14 -6.42 1.29
N LEU A 188 13.57 -5.33 0.67
CA LEU A 188 14.13 -5.36 -0.69
C LEU A 188 15.45 -6.14 -0.75
N GLN A 189 16.31 -5.97 0.27
CA GLN A 189 17.58 -6.70 0.35
C GLN A 189 17.34 -8.21 0.49
N VAL A 190 16.44 -8.63 1.35
CA VAL A 190 16.09 -10.05 1.56
C VAL A 190 15.49 -10.63 0.28
N ALA A 191 14.51 -9.95 -0.31
CA ALA A 191 13.90 -10.37 -1.57
C ALA A 191 14.92 -10.55 -2.69
N LYS A 192 15.96 -9.68 -2.74
CA LYS A 192 17.05 -9.78 -3.71
C LYS A 192 17.93 -11.00 -3.43
N LYS A 193 18.36 -11.20 -2.18
CA LYS A 193 19.22 -12.33 -1.79
C LYS A 193 18.56 -13.69 -2.08
N GLN A 194 17.25 -13.79 -1.86
CA GLN A 194 16.50 -15.01 -2.10
C GLN A 194 16.00 -15.14 -3.55
N ASP A 195 16.27 -14.16 -4.39
CA ASP A 195 15.76 -14.13 -5.76
C ASP A 195 14.22 -14.32 -5.84
N ALA A 196 13.51 -13.75 -4.85
CA ALA A 196 12.10 -14.02 -4.63
C ALA A 196 11.15 -13.27 -5.58
N ILE A 197 11.59 -12.15 -6.17
CA ILE A 197 10.78 -11.34 -7.10
C ILE A 197 11.04 -11.80 -8.53
N ALA A 198 9.94 -12.02 -9.28
CA ALA A 198 10.00 -12.38 -10.68
C ALA A 198 10.56 -11.25 -11.55
N GLU A 199 11.06 -11.60 -12.73
CA GLU A 199 11.40 -10.62 -13.76
C GLU A 199 10.15 -9.80 -14.14
N TYR A 200 10.33 -8.51 -14.43
CA TYR A 200 9.24 -7.53 -14.64
C TYR A 200 8.31 -7.35 -13.43
N GLY A 201 8.71 -7.79 -12.24
CA GLY A 201 7.94 -7.60 -11.02
C GLY A 201 7.73 -6.13 -10.66
N SER A 202 6.84 -5.87 -9.71
CA SER A 202 6.50 -4.53 -9.25
C SER A 202 6.48 -4.46 -7.72
N VAL A 203 7.20 -3.50 -7.16
CA VAL A 203 7.15 -3.21 -5.73
C VAL A 203 6.59 -1.82 -5.52
N VAL A 204 5.66 -1.70 -4.59
CA VAL A 204 5.04 -0.42 -4.21
C VAL A 204 5.18 -0.20 -2.72
N ALA A 205 5.63 0.99 -2.34
CA ALA A 205 5.61 1.44 -0.94
C ALA A 205 4.76 2.69 -0.78
N LEU A 206 4.07 2.80 0.36
CA LEU A 206 3.25 3.97 0.65
C LEU A 206 4.10 5.08 1.27
N THR A 207 4.14 6.22 0.60
CA THR A 207 4.75 7.46 1.07
C THR A 207 3.66 8.52 1.34
N TYR A 208 4.10 9.75 1.58
CA TYR A 208 3.22 10.90 1.83
C TYR A 208 3.88 12.19 1.33
N VAL A 209 3.08 13.18 0.97
CA VAL A 209 3.56 14.50 0.50
C VAL A 209 4.52 15.18 1.48
N ALA A 210 4.46 14.84 2.75
CA ALA A 210 5.37 15.33 3.79
C ALA A 210 6.83 14.89 3.59
N SER A 211 7.11 13.91 2.72
CA SER A 211 8.47 13.58 2.30
C SER A 211 9.16 14.70 1.51
N GLN A 212 8.37 15.59 0.92
CA GLN A 212 8.85 16.64 0.01
C GLN A 212 8.45 18.05 0.47
N ARG A 213 7.53 18.18 1.40
CA ARG A 213 7.01 19.45 1.92
C ARG A 213 6.79 19.37 3.42
N THR A 214 6.98 20.47 4.12
CA THR A 214 6.64 20.55 5.54
C THR A 214 5.14 20.36 5.73
N PHE A 215 4.79 19.41 6.58
CA PHE A 215 3.42 19.14 6.97
C PHE A 215 3.33 19.14 8.49
N PHE A 216 2.61 20.11 9.05
CA PHE A 216 2.54 20.29 10.49
C PHE A 216 1.97 19.05 11.19
N GLY A 217 2.61 18.63 12.29
CA GLY A 217 2.19 17.47 13.06
C GLY A 217 2.57 16.11 12.49
N TYR A 218 3.21 16.04 11.31
CA TYR A 218 3.69 14.78 10.75
C TYR A 218 5.10 14.41 11.21
N ASN A 219 5.85 15.37 11.72
CA ASN A 219 7.12 15.26 12.44
C ASN A 219 8.14 14.29 11.79
N ASP A 220 8.76 13.43 12.59
CA ASP A 220 9.75 12.45 12.19
C ASP A 220 9.24 11.39 11.19
N MET A 221 7.94 11.28 11.00
CA MET A 221 7.39 10.44 9.92
C MET A 221 7.69 11.06 8.55
N ALA A 222 7.84 12.38 8.43
CA ALA A 222 8.27 13.04 7.20
C ALA A 222 9.70 12.60 6.82
N ASP A 223 10.61 12.54 7.80
CA ASP A 223 11.99 12.08 7.60
C ASP A 223 12.01 10.62 7.16
N ALA A 224 11.21 9.77 7.81
CA ALA A 224 11.08 8.37 7.43
C ALA A 224 10.55 8.19 6.00
N LYS A 225 9.56 9.00 5.58
CA LYS A 225 9.02 8.92 4.21
C LYS A 225 10.00 9.46 3.17
N SER A 226 10.80 10.48 3.48
CA SER A 226 11.90 10.95 2.63
C SER A 226 12.96 9.86 2.44
N MET A 227 13.35 9.18 3.53
CA MET A 227 14.29 8.06 3.50
C MET A 227 13.72 6.89 2.68
N LEU A 228 12.44 6.53 2.86
CA LEU A 228 11.77 5.47 2.11
C LEU A 228 11.80 5.75 0.59
N GLU A 229 11.55 6.98 0.17
CA GLU A 229 11.63 7.37 -1.25
C GLU A 229 13.06 7.29 -1.80
N SER A 230 14.07 7.64 -1.00
CA SER A 230 15.48 7.47 -1.37
C SER A 230 15.84 6.00 -1.54
N ILE A 231 15.39 5.13 -0.64
CA ILE A 231 15.56 3.68 -0.73
C ILE A 231 14.90 3.14 -2.01
N ALA A 232 13.67 3.59 -2.31
CA ALA A 232 12.96 3.19 -3.52
C ALA A 232 13.74 3.54 -4.80
N ARG A 233 14.33 4.73 -4.88
CA ARG A 233 15.16 5.13 -6.03
C ARG A 233 16.38 4.25 -6.19
N SER A 234 17.10 4.00 -5.09
CA SER A 234 18.35 3.20 -5.11
C SER A 234 18.10 1.76 -5.54
N PHE A 235 17.11 1.10 -4.93
CA PHE A 235 16.76 -0.27 -5.31
C PHE A 235 16.06 -0.33 -6.67
N GLY A 236 15.30 0.69 -7.06
CA GLY A 236 14.69 0.79 -8.39
C GLY A 236 15.75 0.77 -9.50
N TYR A 237 16.87 1.45 -9.28
CA TYR A 237 18.01 1.38 -10.19
C TYR A 237 18.63 -0.03 -10.25
N ILE A 238 18.90 -0.64 -9.09
CA ILE A 238 19.53 -1.97 -9.01
C ILE A 238 18.63 -3.05 -9.64
N TYR A 239 17.40 -3.16 -9.17
CA TYR A 239 16.44 -4.16 -9.63
C TYR A 239 16.01 -3.94 -11.09
N GLY A 240 15.89 -2.66 -11.50
CA GLY A 240 15.53 -2.32 -12.87
C GLY A 240 16.56 -2.80 -13.88
N ARG A 241 17.84 -2.65 -13.56
CA ARG A 241 18.93 -3.12 -14.45
C ARG A 241 19.09 -4.62 -14.48
N GLU A 242 18.84 -5.29 -13.36
CA GLU A 242 19.11 -6.73 -13.26
C GLU A 242 17.92 -7.58 -13.74
N LYS A 243 16.69 -7.13 -13.49
CA LYS A 243 15.49 -7.94 -13.67
C LYS A 243 14.28 -7.18 -14.24
N ASN A 244 14.46 -5.95 -14.69
CA ASN A 244 13.36 -5.10 -15.12
C ASN A 244 12.27 -4.90 -14.04
N VAL A 245 12.58 -5.11 -12.76
CA VAL A 245 11.66 -4.91 -11.64
C VAL A 245 11.52 -3.41 -11.39
N ARG A 246 10.30 -2.95 -11.20
CA ARG A 246 9.99 -1.56 -10.91
C ARG A 246 9.66 -1.38 -9.44
N ILE A 247 10.26 -0.37 -8.84
CA ILE A 247 10.04 0.00 -7.46
C ILE A 247 9.53 1.44 -7.43
N ASN A 248 8.31 1.61 -6.96
CA ASN A 248 7.63 2.90 -6.94
C ASN A 248 7.10 3.22 -5.55
N THR A 249 6.92 4.51 -5.28
CA THR A 249 6.23 5.01 -4.10
C THR A 249 4.93 5.68 -4.49
N ILE A 250 3.89 5.51 -3.67
CA ILE A 250 2.60 6.17 -3.86
C ILE A 250 2.38 7.14 -2.70
N SER A 251 2.31 8.42 -3.03
CA SER A 251 1.95 9.47 -2.08
C SER A 251 0.43 9.46 -1.90
N GLN A 252 -0.01 8.84 -0.82
CA GLN A 252 -1.42 8.77 -0.46
C GLN A 252 -1.90 10.08 0.15
N SER A 253 -3.17 10.40 0.03
CA SER A 253 -3.79 11.46 0.83
C SER A 253 -4.10 10.96 2.25
N PRO A 254 -4.31 11.88 3.23
CA PRO A 254 -4.73 11.49 4.57
C PRO A 254 -5.98 10.62 4.52
N THR A 255 -5.86 9.41 5.07
CA THR A 255 -6.94 8.40 5.07
C THR A 255 -7.23 8.04 6.53
N PRO A 256 -8.49 7.93 6.94
CA PRO A 256 -8.88 7.61 8.31
C PRO A 256 -8.64 6.13 8.65
N THR A 257 -7.38 5.69 8.49
CA THR A 257 -6.93 4.35 8.90
C THR A 257 -6.64 4.32 10.40
N THR A 258 -6.53 3.14 10.98
CA THR A 258 -6.11 2.98 12.38
C THR A 258 -4.76 3.65 12.66
N ALA A 259 -3.83 3.61 11.71
CA ALA A 259 -2.56 4.31 11.78
C ALA A 259 -2.71 5.84 11.60
N GLY A 260 -3.60 6.26 10.69
CA GLY A 260 -3.85 7.67 10.37
C GLY A 260 -4.65 8.44 11.42
N LYS A 261 -5.46 7.75 12.25
CA LYS A 261 -6.27 8.39 13.32
C LYS A 261 -5.43 9.09 14.40
N GLY A 262 -4.14 8.81 14.48
CA GLY A 262 -3.19 9.50 15.40
C GLY A 262 -2.68 10.83 14.87
N ILE A 263 -2.95 11.19 13.63
CA ILE A 263 -2.54 12.44 12.99
C ILE A 263 -3.77 13.36 12.97
N LYS A 264 -3.75 14.38 13.83
CA LYS A 264 -4.82 15.41 13.86
C LYS A 264 -4.43 16.61 13.02
#